data_dd7b5af89396888345ff43e2af8a3d93
#
_entry.id   dd7b5af89396888345ff43e2af8a3d93
#
_cell.length_a   1.000
_cell.length_b   1.000
_cell.length_c   1.000
_cell.angle_alpha   90.00
_cell.angle_beta   90.00
_cell.angle_gamma   90.00
#
_symmetry.space_group_name_H-M   'P 1'
#
loop_
_entity.id
_entity.type
_entity.pdbx_description
1 polymer ?
#
loop_
_entity_poly.entity_id
_entity_poly.type
_entity_poly.pdbx_seq_one_letter_code
_entity_poly.pdbx_strand_id
1 'polypeptide(L)'
;TTNDFEAANIEFIQFWVMDPFNEDSENSSGGEFYFNLGNISEDLLRDGRKSFENGLPPNGDYDAYASDIDYTSWGAVPNTQVVVNAFDNNLSSRKFQDIGFDGLSDTQELTYFNDYVSKVENYISDQNIVSNFLNDPSADNYNYYRDDIYDANEISIRDRYKNYNSPDGNSPTSEMSDGINAGGYPTSASTLPNVEDINLDNNLSEAESYFQYKIDFKPNNMQVGTNFITDKVLFVDPDTQKEVYWYQFRVPVTSFSKRINGIQDFRSIRFIRMFVHGWSENVTLRFARLELVRGEWRRYLGSLLSDGEYIQSEEANTFFNVSAVNLEDNGTRDPINYVLPEGIIRETNYQTANLAQQNEQSLVLDVCGLKDGDSRAIYRNVNLDIRNYNKIQMFVHGESNPGSDPINDNEATVFIRLGTDFISNYYEYEMPIKISSWGDNAASDVWPLDNNLTINLNHLKDLKKNRNFNE
;
A
#
# COMPACT_ATOMS: atom_id res chain seq x y z
N THR A 1 3.10 0.38 15.73
CA THR A 1 2.97 0.96 14.37
C THR A 1 3.05 2.46 14.50
N THR A 2 3.98 3.09 13.80
CA THR A 2 4.09 4.55 13.80
C THR A 2 3.13 5.10 12.76
N ASN A 3 2.19 5.91 13.18
CA ASN A 3 1.25 6.63 12.31
C ASN A 3 1.91 7.83 11.62
N ASP A 4 3.15 8.13 11.99
CA ASP A 4 3.95 9.23 11.46
C ASP A 4 4.88 8.71 10.35
N PHE A 5 4.45 8.92 9.10
CA PHE A 5 5.19 8.52 7.90
C PHE A 5 6.43 9.39 7.68
N GLU A 6 6.41 10.64 8.13
CA GLU A 6 7.57 11.52 8.02
C GLU A 6 8.68 11.09 8.98
N ALA A 7 8.35 10.81 10.25
CA ALA A 7 9.32 10.30 11.21
C ALA A 7 9.86 8.93 10.83
N ALA A 8 9.01 8.06 10.28
CA ALA A 8 9.38 6.73 9.78
C ALA A 8 10.10 6.75 8.43
N ASN A 9 10.14 7.91 7.77
CA ASN A 9 10.67 8.10 6.43
C ASN A 9 10.03 7.14 5.39
N ILE A 10 8.69 7.01 5.43
CA ILE A 10 7.95 6.26 4.41
C ILE A 10 7.96 7.08 3.12
N GLU A 11 8.50 6.51 2.08
CA GLU A 11 8.65 7.16 0.78
C GLU A 11 7.68 6.63 -0.26
N PHE A 12 7.36 5.34 -0.19
CA PHE A 12 6.52 4.68 -1.18
C PHE A 12 5.48 3.76 -0.53
N ILE A 13 4.35 3.65 -1.21
CA ILE A 13 3.41 2.54 -1.06
C ILE A 13 3.68 1.60 -2.23
N GLN A 14 4.07 0.37 -1.93
CA GLN A 14 4.44 -0.64 -2.92
C GLN A 14 3.52 -1.83 -2.83
N PHE A 15 3.08 -2.34 -3.97
CA PHE A 15 2.27 -3.54 -4.05
C PHE A 15 2.38 -4.17 -5.44
N TRP A 16 2.05 -5.45 -5.50
CA TRP A 16 1.95 -6.18 -6.75
C TRP A 16 0.48 -6.42 -7.09
N VAL A 17 0.13 -6.30 -8.36
CA VAL A 17 -1.20 -6.62 -8.88
C VAL A 17 -1.05 -7.57 -10.05
N MET A 18 -1.82 -8.66 -10.01
CA MET A 18 -1.96 -9.54 -11.15
C MET A 18 -2.70 -8.80 -12.27
N ASP A 19 -2.26 -8.98 -13.50
CA ASP A 19 -2.90 -8.37 -14.67
C ASP A 19 -4.41 -8.69 -14.70
N PRO A 20 -5.28 -7.72 -14.51
CA PRO A 20 -6.71 -7.94 -14.52
C PRO A 20 -7.27 -8.17 -15.93
N PHE A 21 -6.46 -7.90 -16.98
CA PHE A 21 -6.86 -8.00 -18.40
C PHE A 21 -6.37 -9.26 -19.08
N ASN A 22 -5.78 -10.19 -18.33
CA ASN A 22 -5.12 -11.37 -18.88
C ASN A 22 -6.02 -12.28 -19.76
N GLU A 23 -7.34 -12.28 -19.50
CA GLU A 23 -8.31 -13.11 -20.23
C GLU A 23 -9.09 -12.32 -21.31
N ASP A 24 -9.22 -10.99 -21.19
CA ASP A 24 -10.09 -10.15 -22.05
C ASP A 24 -9.53 -8.75 -22.32
N SER A 25 -8.26 -8.65 -22.70
CA SER A 25 -7.60 -7.36 -22.92
C SER A 25 -8.20 -6.52 -24.04
N GLU A 26 -8.86 -7.16 -25.02
CA GLU A 26 -9.40 -6.47 -26.21
C GLU A 26 -10.76 -5.80 -25.95
N ASN A 27 -11.52 -6.28 -25.00
CA ASN A 27 -12.90 -5.84 -24.74
C ASN A 27 -13.07 -5.02 -23.46
N SER A 28 -12.11 -5.02 -22.56
CA SER A 28 -12.22 -4.28 -21.31
C SER A 28 -11.79 -2.83 -21.46
N SER A 29 -12.66 -1.91 -21.07
CA SER A 29 -12.33 -0.48 -20.98
C SER A 29 -11.44 -0.15 -19.79
N GLY A 30 -11.28 -1.10 -18.86
CA GLY A 30 -10.62 -0.88 -17.58
C GLY A 30 -11.41 0.01 -16.65
N GLY A 31 -10.74 0.53 -15.64
CA GLY A 31 -11.32 1.41 -14.64
C GLY A 31 -10.26 2.09 -13.80
N GLU A 32 -10.67 2.66 -12.71
CA GLU A 32 -9.82 3.42 -11.80
C GLU A 32 -9.73 2.71 -10.46
N PHE A 33 -8.54 2.71 -9.89
CA PHE A 33 -8.29 2.27 -8.52
C PHE A 33 -7.81 3.46 -7.71
N TYR A 34 -8.45 3.65 -6.57
CA TYR A 34 -8.12 4.72 -5.64
C TYR A 34 -7.65 4.16 -4.32
N PHE A 35 -6.74 4.86 -3.67
CA PHE A 35 -6.51 4.70 -2.25
C PHE A 35 -6.39 6.07 -1.57
N ASN A 36 -6.94 6.12 -0.37
CA ASN A 36 -6.95 7.28 0.49
C ASN A 36 -6.08 6.99 1.71
N LEU A 37 -5.19 7.91 2.03
CA LEU A 37 -4.20 7.77 3.08
C LEU A 37 -4.35 8.91 4.08
N GLY A 38 -4.74 8.62 5.30
CA GLY A 38 -4.94 9.67 6.31
C GLY A 38 -5.93 9.28 7.40
N ASN A 39 -6.77 10.22 7.78
CA ASN A 39 -7.86 10.02 8.70
C ASN A 39 -9.13 9.74 7.88
N ILE A 40 -9.73 8.60 8.13
CA ILE A 40 -10.95 8.12 7.48
C ILE A 40 -12.00 8.00 8.57
N SER A 41 -13.22 8.46 8.31
CA SER A 41 -14.31 8.27 9.24
C SER A 41 -14.61 6.78 9.45
N GLU A 42 -14.74 6.42 10.70
CA GLU A 42 -15.18 5.08 11.12
C GLU A 42 -16.71 5.04 11.25
N ASP A 43 -17.36 6.20 11.34
CA ASP A 43 -18.81 6.34 11.39
C ASP A 43 -19.42 6.05 10.01
N LEU A 44 -19.74 4.78 9.75
CA LEU A 44 -20.29 4.30 8.49
C LEU A 44 -21.77 4.68 8.37
N LEU A 45 -22.51 4.59 9.45
CA LEU A 45 -23.96 4.86 9.51
C LEU A 45 -24.28 6.35 9.67
N ARG A 46 -23.28 7.18 9.95
CA ARG A 46 -23.35 8.63 10.15
C ARG A 46 -24.33 9.03 11.27
N ASP A 47 -24.31 8.26 12.33
CA ASP A 47 -25.16 8.48 13.50
C ASP A 47 -24.38 8.94 14.74
N GLY A 48 -23.04 9.04 14.64
CA GLY A 48 -22.14 9.40 15.73
C GLY A 48 -22.03 8.33 16.81
N ARG A 49 -22.36 7.08 16.50
CA ARG A 49 -22.36 5.97 17.44
C ARG A 49 -21.42 4.87 16.97
N LYS A 50 -20.73 4.27 17.91
CA LYS A 50 -19.74 3.23 17.65
C LYS A 50 -20.31 1.84 17.40
N SER A 51 -21.50 1.57 17.91
CA SER A 51 -22.08 0.23 17.95
C SER A 51 -23.30 0.12 17.04
N PHE A 52 -23.39 -0.96 16.29
CA PHE A 52 -24.58 -1.30 15.51
C PHE A 52 -25.24 -2.61 15.95
N GLU A 53 -24.51 -3.68 16.25
CA GLU A 53 -25.08 -4.92 16.79
C GLU A 53 -25.14 -4.93 18.31
N ASN A 54 -24.19 -4.24 18.95
CA ASN A 54 -24.06 -4.24 20.39
C ASN A 54 -25.16 -3.41 21.06
N GLY A 55 -26.08 -4.08 21.70
CA GLY A 55 -27.24 -3.48 22.35
C GLY A 55 -28.57 -3.69 21.60
N LEU A 56 -28.55 -4.43 20.50
CA LEU A 56 -29.80 -4.87 19.86
C LEU A 56 -30.66 -5.75 20.79
N PRO A 57 -32.00 -5.72 20.68
CA PRO A 57 -32.89 -6.47 21.52
C PRO A 57 -32.63 -7.99 21.49
N PRO A 58 -32.47 -8.64 22.65
CA PRO A 58 -32.12 -10.06 22.74
C PRO A 58 -33.19 -11.02 22.23
N ASN A 59 -34.39 -10.53 22.00
CA ASN A 59 -35.52 -11.31 21.51
C ASN A 59 -36.04 -10.87 20.11
N GLY A 60 -35.37 -9.89 19.50
CA GLY A 60 -35.78 -9.32 18.22
C GLY A 60 -37.06 -8.48 18.24
N ASP A 61 -37.57 -8.16 19.40
CA ASP A 61 -38.80 -7.37 19.57
C ASP A 61 -38.47 -5.88 19.71
N TYR A 62 -38.32 -5.21 18.57
CA TYR A 62 -37.99 -3.77 18.53
C TYR A 62 -39.12 -2.89 19.10
N ASP A 63 -40.37 -3.32 19.03
CA ASP A 63 -41.48 -2.55 19.57
C ASP A 63 -41.44 -2.49 21.10
N ALA A 64 -41.04 -3.59 21.76
CA ALA A 64 -40.86 -3.64 23.20
C ALA A 64 -39.66 -2.78 23.67
N TYR A 65 -38.69 -2.52 22.79
CA TYR A 65 -37.47 -1.72 23.04
C TYR A 65 -37.45 -0.42 22.23
N ALA A 66 -38.59 0.09 21.81
CA ALA A 66 -38.71 1.26 20.94
C ALA A 66 -38.06 2.54 21.52
N SER A 67 -37.90 2.63 22.84
CA SER A 67 -37.16 3.73 23.49
C SER A 67 -35.63 3.63 23.35
N ASP A 68 -35.12 2.45 23.02
CA ASP A 68 -33.69 2.13 23.02
C ASP A 68 -33.14 1.94 21.61
N ILE A 69 -33.99 2.00 20.60
CA ILE A 69 -33.65 1.84 19.18
C ILE A 69 -34.06 3.09 18.41
N ASP A 70 -33.12 3.66 17.68
CA ASP A 70 -33.37 4.73 16.71
C ASP A 70 -33.44 4.16 15.29
N TYR A 71 -34.44 4.62 14.54
CA TYR A 71 -34.59 4.29 13.13
C TYR A 71 -33.99 5.40 12.28
N THR A 72 -32.99 5.04 11.49
CA THR A 72 -32.27 5.95 10.59
C THR A 72 -32.61 5.62 9.14
N SER A 73 -32.09 6.38 8.19
CA SER A 73 -32.19 6.01 6.76
C SER A 73 -31.44 4.72 6.40
N TRP A 74 -30.59 4.24 7.28
CA TRP A 74 -29.73 3.08 7.07
C TRP A 74 -30.23 1.81 7.75
N GLY A 75 -31.04 1.93 8.79
CA GLY A 75 -31.55 0.80 9.55
C GLY A 75 -31.96 1.16 10.97
N ALA A 76 -31.97 0.18 11.84
CA ALA A 76 -32.30 0.27 13.26
C ALA A 76 -31.04 0.15 14.12
N VAL A 77 -30.69 1.21 14.85
CA VAL A 77 -29.46 1.24 15.65
C VAL A 77 -29.77 1.48 17.14
N PRO A 78 -29.02 0.83 18.06
CA PRO A 78 -29.17 1.09 19.48
C PRO A 78 -28.83 2.54 19.83
N ASN A 79 -29.70 3.24 20.57
CA ASN A 79 -29.44 4.61 20.98
C ASN A 79 -28.66 4.72 22.28
N THR A 80 -28.54 3.63 23.01
CA THR A 80 -27.77 3.55 24.25
C THR A 80 -26.39 2.96 23.96
N GLN A 81 -25.35 3.76 24.15
CA GLN A 81 -23.99 3.28 24.01
C GLN A 81 -23.64 2.31 25.14
N VAL A 82 -23.38 1.05 24.81
CA VAL A 82 -22.96 0.04 25.78
C VAL A 82 -21.46 0.16 26.08
N VAL A 83 -21.11 -0.02 27.36
CA VAL A 83 -19.73 0.07 27.85
C VAL A 83 -18.90 -1.17 27.48
N VAL A 84 -19.57 -2.32 27.37
CA VAL A 84 -18.93 -3.61 27.10
C VAL A 84 -19.32 -4.09 25.71
N ASN A 85 -18.34 -4.33 24.86
CA ASN A 85 -18.58 -4.92 23.54
C ASN A 85 -18.76 -6.42 23.70
N ALA A 86 -20.02 -6.87 23.85
CA ALA A 86 -20.37 -8.27 24.00
C ALA A 86 -21.83 -8.51 23.59
N PHE A 87 -22.09 -9.65 23.04
CA PHE A 87 -23.47 -10.15 22.88
C PHE A 87 -24.10 -10.51 24.22
N ASP A 88 -25.42 -10.65 24.25
CA ASP A 88 -26.15 -11.13 25.44
C ASP A 88 -25.60 -12.49 25.91
N ASN A 89 -25.60 -12.72 27.23
CA ASN A 89 -25.14 -13.97 27.82
C ASN A 89 -25.99 -15.19 27.43
N ASN A 90 -27.24 -14.95 27.01
CA ASN A 90 -28.10 -16.00 26.53
C ASN A 90 -27.80 -16.27 25.05
N LEU A 91 -27.22 -17.44 24.74
CA LEU A 91 -26.81 -17.81 23.40
C LEU A 91 -27.98 -17.77 22.38
N SER A 92 -29.23 -17.97 22.83
CA SER A 92 -30.39 -17.88 21.95
C SER A 92 -30.69 -16.47 21.44
N SER A 93 -30.11 -15.45 22.07
CA SER A 93 -30.23 -14.05 21.63
C SER A 93 -29.36 -13.75 20.42
N ARG A 94 -28.33 -14.56 20.14
CA ARG A 94 -27.37 -14.34 19.07
C ARG A 94 -28.05 -14.10 17.72
N LYS A 95 -28.99 -14.90 17.34
CA LYS A 95 -29.75 -14.81 16.10
C LYS A 95 -30.57 -13.52 15.92
N PHE A 96 -30.69 -12.70 16.96
CA PHE A 96 -31.36 -11.42 16.92
C PHE A 96 -30.41 -10.24 17.10
N GLN A 97 -29.15 -10.53 17.35
CA GLN A 97 -28.12 -9.52 17.60
C GLN A 97 -26.99 -9.56 16.57
N ASP A 98 -26.67 -10.73 16.01
CA ASP A 98 -25.68 -10.96 14.95
C ASP A 98 -26.39 -10.87 13.60
N ILE A 99 -26.81 -9.66 13.22
CA ILE A 99 -27.71 -9.38 12.10
C ILE A 99 -27.26 -8.19 11.24
N GLY A 100 -25.98 -7.90 11.25
CA GLY A 100 -25.37 -6.98 10.30
C GLY A 100 -25.40 -5.51 10.65
N PHE A 101 -24.97 -4.67 9.71
CA PHE A 101 -24.76 -3.24 9.89
C PHE A 101 -26.03 -2.44 10.10
N ASP A 102 -27.10 -2.82 9.47
CA ASP A 102 -28.35 -2.08 9.54
C ASP A 102 -29.22 -2.46 10.74
N GLY A 103 -28.77 -3.45 11.52
CA GLY A 103 -29.47 -3.93 12.71
C GLY A 103 -30.85 -4.53 12.41
N LEU A 104 -31.05 -5.03 11.21
CA LEU A 104 -32.27 -5.65 10.74
C LEU A 104 -31.97 -7.05 10.19
N SER A 105 -32.84 -8.00 10.43
CA SER A 105 -32.76 -9.29 9.75
C SER A 105 -33.36 -9.19 8.34
N ASP A 106 -33.01 -10.11 7.42
CA ASP A 106 -33.57 -10.17 6.05
C ASP A 106 -35.08 -9.90 5.97
N THR A 107 -35.83 -10.47 6.90
CA THR A 107 -37.29 -10.29 6.95
C THR A 107 -37.71 -8.88 7.35
N GLN A 108 -36.94 -8.26 8.25
CA GLN A 108 -37.20 -6.88 8.68
C GLN A 108 -36.75 -5.88 7.61
N GLU A 109 -35.69 -6.14 6.87
CA GLU A 109 -35.22 -5.35 5.75
C GLU A 109 -36.25 -5.25 4.62
N LEU A 110 -36.88 -6.37 4.25
CA LEU A 110 -37.96 -6.38 3.27
C LEU A 110 -39.10 -5.43 3.63
N THR A 111 -39.37 -5.30 4.92
CA THR A 111 -40.43 -4.41 5.42
C THR A 111 -39.93 -2.97 5.53
N TYR A 112 -38.76 -2.79 6.08
CA TYR A 112 -38.17 -1.47 6.33
C TYR A 112 -37.82 -0.73 5.04
N PHE A 113 -37.21 -1.41 4.09
CA PHE A 113 -36.83 -0.89 2.77
C PHE A 113 -37.90 -1.16 1.68
N ASN A 114 -39.15 -1.35 2.03
CA ASN A 114 -40.22 -1.74 1.11
C ASN A 114 -40.31 -0.89 -0.17
N ASP A 115 -40.10 0.43 -0.08
CA ASP A 115 -40.09 1.31 -1.26
C ASP A 115 -38.95 0.96 -2.25
N TYR A 116 -37.84 0.53 -1.75
CA TYR A 116 -36.68 0.09 -2.55
C TYR A 116 -36.95 -1.33 -3.10
N VAL A 117 -37.37 -2.25 -2.26
CA VAL A 117 -37.74 -3.61 -2.62
C VAL A 117 -38.77 -3.61 -3.78
N SER A 118 -39.82 -2.82 -3.65
CA SER A 118 -40.84 -2.69 -4.69
C SER A 118 -40.30 -2.16 -6.01
N LYS A 119 -39.30 -1.26 -5.97
CA LYS A 119 -38.62 -0.77 -7.19
C LYS A 119 -37.80 -1.88 -7.85
N VAL A 120 -37.05 -2.65 -7.06
CA VAL A 120 -36.26 -3.77 -7.60
C VAL A 120 -37.17 -4.80 -8.28
N GLU A 121 -38.28 -5.21 -7.62
CA GLU A 121 -39.23 -6.13 -8.19
C GLU A 121 -39.88 -5.63 -9.49
N ASN A 122 -40.12 -4.30 -9.58
CA ASN A 122 -40.77 -3.72 -10.74
C ASN A 122 -39.84 -3.46 -11.92
N TYR A 123 -38.56 -3.18 -11.67
CA TYR A 123 -37.60 -2.76 -12.71
C TYR A 123 -36.67 -3.88 -13.17
N ILE A 124 -36.47 -4.93 -12.36
CA ILE A 124 -35.58 -6.05 -12.69
C ILE A 124 -36.43 -7.19 -13.29
N SER A 125 -36.12 -7.55 -14.54
CA SER A 125 -36.83 -8.56 -15.26
C SER A 125 -36.36 -10.00 -14.95
N ASP A 126 -35.11 -10.15 -14.52
CA ASP A 126 -34.52 -11.45 -14.20
C ASP A 126 -34.96 -11.91 -12.82
N GLN A 127 -35.79 -12.93 -12.81
CA GLN A 127 -36.40 -13.48 -11.58
C GLN A 127 -35.36 -14.13 -10.66
N ASN A 128 -34.21 -14.59 -11.16
CA ASN A 128 -33.16 -15.13 -10.31
C ASN A 128 -32.48 -14.01 -9.54
N ILE A 129 -32.24 -12.87 -10.18
CA ILE A 129 -31.68 -11.68 -9.51
C ILE A 129 -32.65 -11.18 -8.45
N VAL A 130 -33.93 -11.07 -8.79
CA VAL A 130 -34.97 -10.64 -7.83
C VAL A 130 -35.08 -11.60 -6.65
N SER A 131 -35.06 -12.90 -6.89
CA SER A 131 -35.11 -13.91 -5.82
C SER A 131 -33.88 -13.83 -4.90
N ASN A 132 -32.69 -13.68 -5.46
CA ASN A 132 -31.47 -13.53 -4.66
C ASN A 132 -31.49 -12.26 -3.81
N PHE A 133 -31.98 -11.16 -4.38
CA PHE A 133 -32.15 -9.91 -3.65
C PHE A 133 -33.18 -10.01 -2.51
N LEU A 134 -34.31 -10.70 -2.74
CA LEU A 134 -35.31 -10.87 -1.70
C LEU A 134 -34.88 -11.80 -0.56
N ASN A 135 -33.90 -12.66 -0.79
CA ASN A 135 -33.30 -13.51 0.24
C ASN A 135 -32.24 -12.79 1.10
N ASP A 136 -31.67 -11.73 0.60
CA ASP A 136 -30.59 -10.97 1.25
C ASP A 136 -30.64 -9.53 0.71
N PRO A 137 -31.58 -8.70 1.17
CA PRO A 137 -31.84 -7.38 0.60
C PRO A 137 -30.70 -6.38 0.82
N SER A 138 -29.99 -6.47 1.94
CA SER A 138 -28.82 -5.63 2.24
C SER A 138 -27.51 -6.21 1.70
N ALA A 139 -27.54 -7.43 1.16
CA ALA A 139 -26.40 -8.16 0.62
C ALA A 139 -25.25 -8.31 1.64
N ASP A 140 -25.60 -8.57 2.89
CA ASP A 140 -24.67 -8.63 4.01
C ASP A 140 -24.67 -9.95 4.78
N ASN A 141 -25.40 -10.96 4.30
CA ASN A 141 -25.38 -12.31 4.84
C ASN A 141 -23.99 -12.94 4.77
N TYR A 142 -23.44 -13.29 5.92
CA TYR A 142 -22.16 -14.00 6.02
C TYR A 142 -22.28 -15.45 5.54
N ASN A 143 -21.32 -15.91 4.77
CA ASN A 143 -21.16 -17.32 4.50
C ASN A 143 -19.70 -17.74 4.52
N TYR A 144 -19.43 -18.86 5.21
CA TYR A 144 -18.08 -19.37 5.34
C TYR A 144 -17.62 -20.04 4.02
N TYR A 145 -16.43 -19.67 3.52
CA TYR A 145 -15.95 -20.10 2.20
C TYR A 145 -15.78 -21.63 2.03
N ARG A 146 -15.82 -22.40 3.12
CA ARG A 146 -15.75 -23.86 3.13
C ARG A 146 -17.11 -24.52 3.42
N ASP A 147 -18.20 -23.79 3.32
CA ASP A 147 -19.55 -24.33 3.51
C ASP A 147 -19.83 -25.43 2.49
N ASP A 148 -20.45 -26.52 2.96
CA ASP A 148 -20.83 -27.69 2.15
C ASP A 148 -21.81 -27.32 1.02
N ILE A 149 -22.58 -26.26 1.17
CA ILE A 149 -23.46 -25.72 0.12
C ILE A 149 -22.65 -25.32 -1.11
N TYR A 150 -21.48 -24.73 -0.90
CA TYR A 150 -20.57 -24.38 -2.00
C TYR A 150 -19.98 -25.59 -2.71
N ASP A 151 -19.70 -26.67 -1.96
CA ASP A 151 -19.22 -27.92 -2.54
C ASP A 151 -20.34 -28.63 -3.33
N ALA A 152 -21.54 -28.68 -2.78
CA ALA A 152 -22.70 -29.26 -3.44
C ALA A 152 -23.12 -28.59 -4.75
N ASN A 153 -22.85 -27.28 -4.86
CA ASN A 153 -23.14 -26.46 -6.04
C ASN A 153 -21.93 -26.22 -6.94
N GLU A 154 -20.79 -26.84 -6.65
CA GLU A 154 -19.51 -26.68 -7.39
C GLU A 154 -19.09 -25.20 -7.57
N ILE A 155 -19.35 -24.38 -6.56
CA ILE A 155 -19.06 -22.95 -6.60
C ILE A 155 -17.55 -22.70 -6.65
N SER A 156 -17.13 -21.81 -7.55
CA SER A 156 -15.72 -21.47 -7.73
C SER A 156 -15.10 -20.88 -6.46
N ILE A 157 -13.80 -21.11 -6.24
CA ILE A 157 -13.11 -20.58 -5.06
C ILE A 157 -13.25 -19.05 -4.93
N ARG A 158 -13.30 -18.34 -6.03
CA ARG A 158 -13.48 -16.89 -6.05
C ARG A 158 -14.86 -16.47 -5.56
N ASP A 159 -15.88 -17.16 -5.98
CA ASP A 159 -17.27 -16.85 -5.62
C ASP A 159 -17.60 -17.21 -4.18
N ARG A 160 -16.88 -18.18 -3.59
CA ARG A 160 -17.00 -18.55 -2.17
C ARG A 160 -16.59 -17.43 -1.20
N TYR A 161 -15.75 -16.50 -1.65
CA TYR A 161 -15.30 -15.39 -0.82
C TYR A 161 -16.18 -14.14 -0.89
N LYS A 162 -17.25 -14.14 -1.71
CA LYS A 162 -18.13 -12.97 -1.86
C LYS A 162 -18.75 -12.55 -0.53
N ASN A 163 -19.23 -13.51 0.24
CA ASN A 163 -19.95 -13.28 1.49
C ASN A 163 -19.08 -13.52 2.75
N TYR A 164 -17.77 -13.70 2.58
CA TYR A 164 -16.86 -14.02 3.67
C TYR A 164 -16.62 -12.86 4.65
N ASN A 165 -16.77 -11.62 4.19
CA ASN A 165 -16.62 -10.42 5.01
C ASN A 165 -17.95 -9.75 5.35
N SER A 166 -19.05 -10.41 5.06
CA SER A 166 -20.38 -9.91 5.38
C SER A 166 -20.64 -9.98 6.89
N PRO A 167 -21.34 -9.02 7.50
CA PRO A 167 -21.53 -8.95 8.94
C PRO A 167 -22.68 -9.77 9.50
N ASP A 168 -23.77 -9.98 8.75
CA ASP A 168 -24.93 -10.72 9.27
C ASP A 168 -24.61 -12.21 9.44
N GLY A 169 -24.67 -12.69 10.68
CA GLY A 169 -24.38 -14.08 11.04
C GLY A 169 -22.90 -14.45 11.07
N ASN A 170 -21.99 -13.47 11.12
CA ASN A 170 -20.55 -13.72 11.11
C ASN A 170 -19.99 -14.19 12.47
N SER A 171 -20.81 -14.15 13.51
CA SER A 171 -20.46 -14.53 14.89
C SER A 171 -21.35 -15.68 15.42
N PRO A 172 -21.48 -16.81 14.71
CA PRO A 172 -22.37 -17.89 15.12
C PRO A 172 -21.91 -18.51 16.45
N THR A 173 -22.87 -19.05 17.19
CA THR A 173 -22.54 -19.94 18.32
C THR A 173 -22.07 -21.30 17.79
N SER A 174 -21.42 -22.11 18.66
CA SER A 174 -21.00 -23.46 18.26
C SER A 174 -22.17 -24.34 17.80
N GLU A 175 -23.34 -24.16 18.41
CA GLU A 175 -24.55 -24.90 18.05
C GLU A 175 -25.09 -24.47 16.66
N MET A 176 -25.00 -23.17 16.33
CA MET A 176 -25.39 -22.66 15.02
C MET A 176 -24.40 -23.07 13.93
N SER A 177 -23.12 -23.14 14.24
CA SER A 177 -22.05 -23.50 13.29
C SER A 177 -21.98 -25.00 12.98
N ASP A 178 -22.48 -25.87 13.84
CA ASP A 178 -22.49 -27.32 13.62
C ASP A 178 -23.34 -27.74 12.39
N GLY A 179 -24.24 -26.89 11.93
CA GLY A 179 -25.05 -27.12 10.72
C GLY A 179 -24.46 -26.52 9.44
N ILE A 180 -23.49 -25.64 9.55
CA ILE A 180 -22.96 -24.85 8.44
C ILE A 180 -21.69 -25.49 7.86
N ASN A 181 -21.01 -26.38 8.60
CA ASN A 181 -19.70 -26.90 8.22
C ASN A 181 -19.50 -28.36 8.60
N ALA A 182 -19.39 -29.24 7.62
CA ALA A 182 -18.82 -30.58 7.82
C ALA A 182 -17.31 -30.52 8.21
N GLY A 183 -16.67 -29.38 8.03
CA GLY A 183 -15.25 -29.12 8.35
C GLY A 183 -15.00 -28.49 9.73
N GLY A 184 -16.04 -28.27 10.53
CA GLY A 184 -15.93 -27.70 11.87
C GLY A 184 -16.19 -26.19 11.93
N TYR A 185 -15.99 -25.61 13.09
CA TYR A 185 -16.24 -24.22 13.41
C TYR A 185 -15.52 -23.26 12.45
N PRO A 186 -16.16 -22.24 11.87
CA PRO A 186 -15.48 -21.27 11.02
C PRO A 186 -14.47 -20.50 11.85
N THR A 187 -13.19 -20.68 11.54
CA THR A 187 -12.07 -20.07 12.29
C THR A 187 -12.03 -18.54 12.19
N SER A 188 -12.77 -17.99 11.26
CA SER A 188 -12.91 -16.56 11.01
C SER A 188 -14.10 -15.92 11.76
N ALA A 189 -15.01 -16.70 12.30
CA ALA A 189 -16.14 -16.16 13.04
C ALA A 189 -15.69 -15.44 14.30
N SER A 190 -16.15 -14.20 14.48
CA SER A 190 -15.97 -13.45 15.70
C SER A 190 -16.97 -13.91 16.77
N THR A 191 -16.59 -13.84 18.04
CA THR A 191 -17.51 -14.05 19.17
C THR A 191 -18.00 -12.72 19.77
N LEU A 192 -17.62 -11.61 19.15
CA LEU A 192 -17.94 -10.26 19.60
C LEU A 192 -18.84 -9.59 18.56
N PRO A 193 -19.74 -8.70 19.00
CA PRO A 193 -20.54 -7.87 18.09
C PRO A 193 -19.65 -7.05 17.18
N ASN A 194 -20.09 -6.86 15.94
CA ASN A 194 -19.47 -5.92 15.05
C ASN A 194 -19.69 -4.49 15.53
N VAL A 195 -18.68 -3.65 15.35
CA VAL A 195 -18.69 -2.25 15.74
C VAL A 195 -17.97 -1.42 14.66
N GLU A 196 -18.27 -0.14 14.60
CA GLU A 196 -17.65 0.78 13.65
C GLU A 196 -16.21 1.18 14.02
N ASP A 197 -15.79 1.00 15.25
CA ASP A 197 -14.43 1.22 15.75
C ASP A 197 -13.48 0.14 15.18
N ILE A 198 -13.01 0.34 13.95
CA ILE A 198 -12.20 -0.63 13.20
C ILE A 198 -10.82 -0.83 13.84
N ASN A 199 -10.27 0.23 14.41
CA ASN A 199 -8.93 0.18 15.00
C ASN A 199 -8.94 -0.27 16.48
N LEU A 200 -10.11 -0.46 17.07
CA LEU A 200 -10.34 -0.91 18.45
C LEU A 200 -9.70 0.00 19.51
N ASP A 201 -9.66 1.31 19.26
CA ASP A 201 -9.13 2.29 20.20
C ASP A 201 -10.19 2.86 21.18
N ASN A 202 -11.42 2.36 21.09
CA ASN A 202 -12.61 2.76 21.83
C ASN A 202 -13.12 4.19 21.55
N ASN A 203 -12.62 4.82 20.50
CA ASN A 203 -13.12 6.09 20.03
C ASN A 203 -13.67 5.91 18.62
N LEU A 204 -14.73 6.65 18.29
CA LEU A 204 -15.22 6.75 16.93
C LEU A 204 -14.56 7.95 16.25
N SER A 205 -13.76 7.71 15.24
CA SER A 205 -13.15 8.76 14.43
C SER A 205 -14.12 9.20 13.35
N GLU A 206 -14.64 10.43 13.44
CA GLU A 206 -15.54 11.02 12.43
C GLU A 206 -14.82 11.87 11.39
N ALA A 207 -13.54 12.14 11.60
CA ALA A 207 -12.78 13.05 10.76
C ALA A 207 -12.39 12.39 9.43
N GLU A 208 -12.77 13.04 8.34
CA GLU A 208 -12.36 12.70 6.97
C GLU A 208 -11.30 13.70 6.49
N SER A 209 -10.02 13.35 6.54
CA SER A 209 -8.95 14.17 5.98
C SER A 209 -7.81 13.29 5.48
N TYR A 210 -7.62 13.25 4.17
CA TYR A 210 -6.71 12.30 3.56
C TYR A 210 -6.08 12.79 2.25
N PHE A 211 -4.96 12.17 1.89
CA PHE A 211 -4.39 12.23 0.55
C PHE A 211 -5.03 11.15 -0.31
N GLN A 212 -5.52 11.52 -1.47
CA GLN A 212 -6.11 10.60 -2.44
C GLN A 212 -5.14 10.34 -3.58
N TYR A 213 -4.94 9.07 -3.89
CA TYR A 213 -4.14 8.59 -5.01
C TYR A 213 -5.04 7.90 -6.02
N LYS A 214 -4.68 8.03 -7.28
CA LYS A 214 -5.41 7.43 -8.39
C LYS A 214 -4.46 6.64 -9.27
N ILE A 215 -4.87 5.43 -9.63
CA ILE A 215 -4.20 4.56 -10.60
C ILE A 215 -5.22 4.19 -11.67
N ASP A 216 -4.89 4.46 -12.92
CA ASP A 216 -5.74 4.13 -14.06
C ASP A 216 -5.42 2.71 -14.55
N PHE A 217 -6.24 1.74 -14.20
CA PHE A 217 -6.16 0.40 -14.74
C PHE A 217 -6.78 0.36 -16.13
N LYS A 218 -5.95 0.45 -17.16
CA LYS A 218 -6.34 0.31 -18.57
C LYS A 218 -5.35 -0.60 -19.28
N PRO A 219 -5.78 -1.44 -20.23
CA PRO A 219 -4.86 -2.35 -20.94
C PRO A 219 -3.62 -1.65 -21.49
N ASN A 220 -3.78 -0.46 -22.05
CA ASN A 220 -2.68 0.32 -22.63
C ASN A 220 -1.75 0.99 -21.61
N ASN A 221 -2.14 1.04 -20.35
CA ASN A 221 -1.35 1.66 -19.28
C ASN A 221 -0.57 0.63 -18.44
N MET A 222 -0.73 -0.67 -18.73
CA MET A 222 -0.04 -1.74 -18.02
C MET A 222 1.36 -1.95 -18.60
N GLN A 223 2.23 -0.95 -18.42
CA GLN A 223 3.59 -0.94 -18.94
C GLN A 223 4.56 -0.40 -17.89
N VAL A 224 5.75 -1.00 -17.79
CA VAL A 224 6.82 -0.51 -16.92
C VAL A 224 7.22 0.91 -17.33
N GLY A 225 7.38 1.79 -16.35
CA GLY A 225 7.69 3.21 -16.55
C GLY A 225 6.47 4.12 -16.69
N THR A 226 5.26 3.57 -16.68
CA THR A 226 4.01 4.34 -16.72
C THR A 226 3.14 4.02 -15.51
N ASN A 227 2.26 4.95 -15.11
CA ASN A 227 1.21 4.71 -14.10
C ASN A 227 1.72 4.11 -12.78
N PHE A 228 2.92 4.51 -12.34
CA PHE A 228 3.64 3.99 -11.17
C PHE A 228 4.09 2.53 -11.26
N ILE A 229 4.03 1.91 -12.42
CA ILE A 229 4.52 0.54 -12.62
C ILE A 229 6.04 0.59 -12.75
N THR A 230 6.73 -0.09 -11.83
CA THR A 230 8.20 -0.13 -11.79
C THR A 230 8.78 -1.45 -12.25
N ASP A 231 7.98 -2.51 -12.21
CA ASP A 231 8.43 -3.84 -12.61
C ASP A 231 7.29 -4.71 -13.15
N LYS A 232 7.65 -5.75 -13.89
CA LYS A 232 6.72 -6.71 -14.49
C LYS A 232 7.35 -8.10 -14.45
N VAL A 233 6.65 -9.06 -13.90
CA VAL A 233 7.08 -10.45 -13.80
C VAL A 233 6.08 -11.37 -14.50
N LEU A 234 6.59 -12.27 -15.32
CA LEU A 234 5.80 -13.35 -15.91
C LEU A 234 5.76 -14.54 -14.96
N PHE A 235 4.57 -14.97 -14.61
CA PHE A 235 4.32 -16.22 -13.92
C PHE A 235 3.64 -17.20 -14.89
N VAL A 236 4.19 -18.40 -14.97
CA VAL A 236 3.58 -19.50 -15.73
C VAL A 236 2.99 -20.48 -14.73
N ASP A 237 1.68 -20.65 -14.76
CA ASP A 237 0.99 -21.60 -13.90
C ASP A 237 1.47 -23.03 -14.23
N PRO A 238 2.06 -23.77 -13.27
CA PRO A 238 2.63 -25.09 -13.54
C PRO A 238 1.59 -26.13 -13.97
N ASP A 239 0.32 -25.98 -13.54
CA ASP A 239 -0.73 -26.95 -13.83
C ASP A 239 -1.45 -26.65 -15.13
N THR A 240 -1.77 -25.39 -15.38
CA THR A 240 -2.55 -24.97 -16.56
C THR A 240 -1.69 -24.46 -17.70
N GLN A 241 -0.40 -24.21 -17.47
CA GLN A 241 0.54 -23.57 -18.42
C GLN A 241 0.07 -22.20 -18.91
N LYS A 242 -0.85 -21.56 -18.19
CA LYS A 242 -1.28 -20.19 -18.49
C LYS A 242 -0.20 -19.19 -18.05
N GLU A 243 0.09 -18.25 -18.92
CA GLU A 243 0.97 -17.12 -18.64
C GLU A 243 0.17 -16.01 -17.99
N VAL A 244 0.66 -15.49 -16.88
CA VAL A 244 0.04 -14.40 -16.12
C VAL A 244 1.11 -13.39 -15.75
N TYR A 245 0.85 -12.13 -16.02
CA TYR A 245 1.74 -11.05 -15.61
C TYR A 245 1.36 -10.51 -14.24
N TRP A 246 2.38 -10.17 -13.46
CA TRP A 246 2.27 -9.40 -12.25
C TRP A 246 3.01 -8.09 -12.41
N TYR A 247 2.38 -7.00 -12.03
CA TYR A 247 2.94 -5.66 -12.12
C TYR A 247 3.22 -5.11 -10.72
N GLN A 248 4.42 -4.60 -10.52
CA GLN A 248 4.79 -3.89 -9.31
C GLN A 248 4.43 -2.42 -9.44
N PHE A 249 3.57 -1.96 -8.55
CA PHE A 249 3.28 -0.55 -8.40
C PHE A 249 4.10 0.01 -7.25
N ARG A 250 4.78 1.11 -7.48
CA ARG A 250 5.51 1.85 -6.47
C ARG A 250 5.08 3.30 -6.52
N VAL A 251 4.18 3.69 -5.62
CA VAL A 251 3.55 5.00 -5.60
C VAL A 251 4.24 5.87 -4.55
N PRO A 252 4.93 6.96 -4.95
CA PRO A 252 5.50 7.89 -4.00
C PRO A 252 4.40 8.50 -3.12
N VAL A 253 4.60 8.57 -1.81
CA VAL A 253 3.60 9.15 -0.90
C VAL A 253 3.33 10.64 -1.20
N THR A 254 4.26 11.31 -1.87
CA THR A 254 4.09 12.71 -2.30
C THR A 254 3.31 12.87 -3.61
N SER A 255 3.06 11.78 -4.35
CA SER A 255 2.38 11.78 -5.66
C SER A 255 0.86 11.64 -5.57
N PHE A 256 0.26 12.22 -4.56
CA PHE A 256 -1.20 12.23 -4.41
C PHE A 256 -1.88 13.08 -5.49
N SER A 257 -3.06 12.65 -5.93
CA SER A 257 -3.88 13.39 -6.90
C SER A 257 -4.69 14.51 -6.28
N LYS A 258 -5.10 14.35 -5.00
CA LYS A 258 -5.89 15.35 -4.27
C LYS A 258 -5.56 15.34 -2.78
N ARG A 259 -5.77 16.50 -2.13
CA ARG A 259 -5.86 16.65 -0.68
C ARG A 259 -7.31 16.90 -0.30
N ILE A 260 -7.84 16.13 0.62
CA ILE A 260 -9.23 16.26 1.07
C ILE A 260 -9.23 16.81 2.48
N ASN A 261 -10.14 17.76 2.73
CA ASN A 261 -10.38 18.41 4.01
C ASN A 261 -9.11 18.94 4.71
N GLY A 262 -8.17 19.43 3.91
CA GLY A 262 -7.05 20.25 4.41
C GLY A 262 -5.95 19.49 5.15
N ILE A 263 -5.78 18.17 4.92
CA ILE A 263 -4.61 17.46 5.42
C ILE A 263 -3.32 18.14 4.93
N GLN A 264 -2.38 18.39 5.83
CA GLN A 264 -1.17 19.17 5.54
C GLN A 264 0.07 18.30 5.39
N ASP A 265 0.21 17.27 6.22
CA ASP A 265 1.41 16.47 6.35
C ASP A 265 1.08 14.98 6.56
N PHE A 266 2.11 14.15 6.56
CA PHE A 266 2.01 12.71 6.73
C PHE A 266 2.28 12.22 8.15
N ARG A 267 2.12 13.09 9.16
CA ARG A 267 2.42 12.77 10.57
C ARG A 267 1.34 11.96 11.26
N SER A 268 0.11 12.01 10.74
CA SER A 268 -1.03 11.31 11.34
C SER A 268 -1.79 10.53 10.28
N ILE A 269 -1.20 9.42 9.85
CA ILE A 269 -1.82 8.50 8.89
C ILE A 269 -2.34 7.30 9.68
N ARG A 270 -3.66 7.25 9.86
CA ARG A 270 -4.31 6.18 10.64
C ARG A 270 -4.84 5.06 9.77
N PHE A 271 -5.37 5.39 8.59
CA PHE A 271 -6.09 4.47 7.72
C PHE A 271 -5.58 4.52 6.29
N ILE A 272 -5.72 3.39 5.61
CA ILE A 272 -5.62 3.25 4.16
C ILE A 272 -6.96 2.68 3.69
N ARG A 273 -7.75 3.48 2.95
CA ARG A 273 -9.00 3.04 2.33
C ARG A 273 -8.78 2.85 0.84
N MET A 274 -9.19 1.71 0.31
CA MET A 274 -9.06 1.39 -1.11
C MET A 274 -10.44 1.19 -1.73
N PHE A 275 -10.62 1.63 -2.98
CA PHE A 275 -11.85 1.40 -3.73
C PHE A 275 -11.59 1.43 -5.24
N VAL A 276 -12.50 0.83 -5.99
CA VAL A 276 -12.51 0.83 -7.46
C VAL A 276 -13.66 1.69 -7.97
N HIS A 277 -13.46 2.29 -9.15
CA HIS A 277 -14.44 3.17 -9.77
C HIS A 277 -14.41 3.05 -11.29
N GLY A 278 -15.55 3.27 -11.94
CA GLY A 278 -15.64 3.39 -13.39
C GLY A 278 -15.38 2.10 -14.19
N TRP A 279 -15.51 0.93 -13.57
CA TRP A 279 -15.47 -0.35 -14.25
C TRP A 279 -16.83 -0.65 -14.86
N SER A 280 -16.85 -0.97 -16.15
CA SER A 280 -18.08 -1.36 -16.86
C SER A 280 -18.42 -2.84 -16.71
N GLU A 281 -17.48 -3.63 -16.24
CA GLU A 281 -17.58 -5.07 -16.10
C GLU A 281 -17.09 -5.53 -14.73
N ASN A 282 -17.44 -6.77 -14.36
CA ASN A 282 -16.94 -7.38 -13.15
C ASN A 282 -15.41 -7.53 -13.22
N VAL A 283 -14.72 -7.00 -12.23
CA VAL A 283 -13.26 -7.11 -12.11
C VAL A 283 -12.87 -7.78 -10.82
N THR A 284 -11.81 -8.58 -10.88
CA THR A 284 -11.16 -9.13 -9.70
C THR A 284 -9.72 -8.66 -9.68
N LEU A 285 -9.39 -7.78 -8.75
CA LEU A 285 -8.02 -7.34 -8.52
C LEU A 285 -7.37 -8.26 -7.48
N ARG A 286 -6.25 -8.86 -7.82
CA ARG A 286 -5.45 -9.69 -6.91
C ARG A 286 -4.20 -8.92 -6.54
N PHE A 287 -4.04 -8.67 -5.26
CA PHE A 287 -2.91 -7.96 -4.69
C PHE A 287 -1.96 -8.92 -3.99
N ALA A 288 -0.68 -8.61 -4.06
CA ALA A 288 0.36 -9.26 -3.27
C ALA A 288 1.34 -8.22 -2.72
N ARG A 289 1.90 -8.49 -1.54
CA ARG A 289 2.94 -7.67 -0.90
C ARG A 289 2.60 -6.19 -0.80
N LEU A 290 1.50 -5.83 -0.17
CA LEU A 290 1.23 -4.42 0.16
C LEU A 290 2.19 -3.97 1.26
N GLU A 291 3.09 -3.08 0.93
CA GLU A 291 4.19 -2.66 1.79
C GLU A 291 4.31 -1.13 1.84
N LEU A 292 4.64 -0.62 3.02
CA LEU A 292 5.09 0.75 3.19
C LEU A 292 6.61 0.75 3.17
N VAL A 293 7.17 1.27 2.08
CA VAL A 293 8.61 1.27 1.87
C VAL A 293 9.20 2.55 2.45
N ARG A 294 10.08 2.38 3.42
CA ARG A 294 10.82 3.48 4.02
C ARG A 294 12.21 3.58 3.42
N GLY A 295 12.63 4.80 3.15
CA GLY A 295 14.01 5.09 2.78
C GLY A 295 14.91 5.14 4.01
N GLU A 296 16.12 4.59 3.91
CA GLU A 296 17.17 4.82 4.89
C GLU A 296 17.83 6.20 4.68
N TRP A 297 17.81 6.67 3.45
CA TRP A 297 18.32 7.94 3.02
C TRP A 297 17.22 8.98 2.92
N ARG A 298 17.50 10.19 3.36
CA ARG A 298 16.57 11.32 3.31
C ARG A 298 17.02 12.33 2.29
N ARG A 299 16.08 12.91 1.56
CA ARG A 299 16.40 14.03 0.66
C ARG A 299 16.83 15.24 1.47
N TYR A 300 17.90 15.87 1.05
CA TYR A 300 18.31 17.17 1.59
C TYR A 300 17.54 18.27 0.87
N LEU A 301 16.76 19.04 1.63
CA LEU A 301 15.87 20.08 1.10
C LEU A 301 16.52 21.48 1.15
N GLY A 302 17.68 21.60 1.76
CA GLY A 302 18.44 22.86 1.81
C GLY A 302 19.23 23.09 0.53
N SER A 303 19.57 24.36 0.27
CA SER A 303 20.53 24.71 -0.76
C SER A 303 21.94 24.23 -0.35
N LEU A 304 22.67 23.66 -1.28
CA LEU A 304 24.10 23.32 -1.07
C LEU A 304 25.05 24.45 -1.47
N LEU A 305 24.51 25.50 -2.11
CA LEU A 305 25.24 26.69 -2.56
C LEU A 305 25.14 27.85 -1.57
N SER A 306 24.04 27.95 -0.84
CA SER A 306 23.77 29.08 0.07
C SER A 306 23.32 28.54 1.43
N ASP A 307 23.98 29.01 2.49
CA ASP A 307 23.72 28.63 3.87
C ASP A 307 22.32 29.11 4.33
N GLY A 308 21.52 28.20 4.87
CA GLY A 308 20.21 28.50 5.46
C GLY A 308 19.06 28.68 4.48
N GLU A 309 19.31 28.59 3.19
CA GLU A 309 18.23 28.63 2.18
C GLU A 309 17.68 27.24 1.91
N TYR A 310 16.34 27.16 1.79
CA TYR A 310 15.66 25.96 1.31
C TYR A 310 15.48 26.01 -0.19
N ILE A 311 15.59 24.87 -0.86
CA ILE A 311 15.24 24.73 -2.26
C ILE A 311 13.73 24.90 -2.36
N GLN A 312 13.27 26.03 -2.90
CA GLN A 312 11.84 26.29 -3.07
C GLN A 312 11.29 25.40 -4.19
N SER A 313 10.08 24.85 -3.98
CA SER A 313 9.41 24.00 -4.97
C SER A 313 9.09 24.74 -6.29
N GLU A 314 9.12 26.07 -6.28
CA GLU A 314 8.87 26.94 -7.44
C GLU A 314 10.12 27.18 -8.31
N GLU A 315 11.32 26.85 -7.84
CA GLU A 315 12.50 26.71 -8.72
C GLU A 315 12.44 25.38 -9.52
N ALA A 316 11.33 24.74 -9.51
CA ALA A 316 11.05 23.34 -9.71
C ALA A 316 10.76 22.97 -11.16
N ASN A 317 11.69 23.25 -12.05
CA ASN A 317 11.82 22.42 -13.24
C ASN A 317 12.74 21.19 -12.97
N THR A 318 13.32 21.09 -11.78
CA THR A 318 14.19 19.98 -11.40
C THR A 318 13.37 18.91 -10.70
N PHE A 319 13.21 17.78 -11.34
CA PHE A 319 12.69 16.56 -10.71
C PHE A 319 13.84 15.84 -10.00
N PHE A 320 13.65 15.46 -8.75
CA PHE A 320 14.62 14.66 -7.98
C PHE A 320 13.88 13.59 -7.20
N ASN A 321 14.12 12.34 -7.55
CA ASN A 321 13.55 11.19 -6.89
C ASN A 321 14.65 10.25 -6.35
N VAL A 322 14.32 9.54 -5.27
CA VAL A 322 15.22 8.58 -4.62
C VAL A 322 14.49 7.26 -4.54
N SER A 323 15.10 6.22 -5.03
CA SER A 323 14.56 4.87 -4.99
C SER A 323 15.67 3.85 -4.74
N ALA A 324 15.32 2.60 -4.59
CA ALA A 324 16.27 1.50 -4.51
C ALA A 324 15.92 0.46 -5.57
N VAL A 325 16.95 -0.14 -6.15
CA VAL A 325 16.83 -1.34 -6.99
C VAL A 325 17.54 -2.47 -6.29
N ASN A 326 17.04 -3.68 -6.45
CA ASN A 326 17.59 -4.86 -5.81
C ASN A 326 17.55 -6.09 -6.74
N LEU A 327 18.34 -7.09 -6.41
CA LEU A 327 18.49 -8.26 -7.25
C LEU A 327 17.23 -9.14 -7.30
N GLU A 328 16.48 -9.22 -6.19
CA GLU A 328 15.29 -10.10 -6.12
C GLU A 328 14.11 -9.54 -6.90
N ASP A 329 13.89 -8.24 -6.83
CA ASP A 329 12.77 -7.59 -7.51
C ASP A 329 13.12 -7.14 -8.94
N ASN A 330 14.40 -6.81 -9.20
CA ASN A 330 14.84 -6.19 -10.45
C ASN A 330 15.87 -7.01 -11.24
N GLY A 331 16.29 -8.19 -10.73
CA GLY A 331 17.32 -9.03 -11.37
C GLY A 331 16.88 -9.71 -12.68
N THR A 332 15.56 -9.71 -12.94
CA THR A 332 14.97 -10.24 -14.18
C THR A 332 14.16 -9.20 -14.93
N ARG A 333 14.33 -7.93 -14.60
CA ARG A 333 13.59 -6.82 -15.19
C ARG A 333 13.87 -6.69 -16.68
N ASP A 334 12.84 -6.42 -17.48
CA ASP A 334 12.94 -6.09 -18.90
C ASP A 334 12.60 -4.59 -19.08
N PRO A 335 13.37 -3.78 -19.82
CA PRO A 335 14.52 -4.17 -20.65
C PRO A 335 15.88 -4.23 -19.93
N ILE A 336 16.01 -3.78 -18.70
CA ILE A 336 17.30 -3.68 -17.99
C ILE A 336 17.22 -4.41 -16.66
N ASN A 337 18.08 -5.41 -16.49
CA ASN A 337 18.24 -6.13 -15.23
C ASN A 337 19.09 -5.32 -14.23
N TYR A 338 18.84 -5.48 -12.94
CA TYR A 338 19.85 -5.09 -11.96
C TYR A 338 21.04 -6.04 -12.03
N VAL A 339 22.24 -5.47 -12.21
CA VAL A 339 23.48 -6.22 -12.35
C VAL A 339 24.38 -5.92 -11.15
N LEU A 340 24.94 -6.97 -10.53
CA LEU A 340 25.90 -6.81 -9.43
C LEU A 340 27.21 -6.22 -9.93
N PRO A 341 27.83 -5.29 -9.16
CA PRO A 341 29.21 -4.85 -9.43
C PRO A 341 30.19 -6.01 -9.41
N GLU A 342 31.23 -5.93 -10.22
CA GLU A 342 32.25 -6.96 -10.31
C GLU A 342 32.95 -7.16 -8.93
N GLY A 343 33.04 -8.41 -8.50
CA GLY A 343 33.64 -8.78 -7.21
C GLY A 343 32.68 -8.72 -6.01
N ILE A 344 31.45 -8.27 -6.19
CA ILE A 344 30.43 -8.34 -5.14
C ILE A 344 29.77 -9.72 -5.18
N ILE A 345 29.79 -10.40 -4.04
CA ILE A 345 29.19 -11.73 -3.86
C ILE A 345 28.12 -11.62 -2.79
N ARG A 346 26.92 -12.15 -3.08
CA ARG A 346 25.81 -12.20 -2.11
C ARG A 346 26.21 -13.01 -0.89
N GLU A 347 26.02 -12.43 0.28
CA GLU A 347 26.22 -13.16 1.53
C GLU A 347 25.12 -14.19 1.75
N THR A 348 25.49 -15.38 2.20
CA THR A 348 24.54 -16.44 2.55
C THR A 348 24.16 -16.34 4.01
N ASN A 349 22.87 -16.26 4.29
CA ASN A 349 22.36 -16.28 5.66
C ASN A 349 22.32 -17.72 6.19
N TYR A 350 23.32 -18.09 7.00
CA TYR A 350 23.40 -19.41 7.61
C TYR A 350 22.44 -19.62 8.80
N GLN A 351 21.71 -18.61 9.19
CA GLN A 351 20.74 -18.70 10.29
C GLN A 351 19.37 -19.22 9.84
N THR A 352 19.14 -19.30 8.54
CA THR A 352 17.90 -19.85 7.97
C THR A 352 18.14 -21.27 7.45
N ALA A 353 17.20 -22.17 7.71
CA ALA A 353 17.29 -23.57 7.26
C ALA A 353 17.44 -23.72 5.73
N ASN A 354 17.03 -22.71 4.97
CA ASN A 354 17.04 -22.70 3.50
C ASN A 354 18.28 -22.05 2.88
N LEU A 355 19.30 -21.68 3.68
CA LEU A 355 20.53 -21.05 3.18
C LEU A 355 20.25 -19.87 2.23
N ALA A 356 19.27 -19.03 2.57
CA ALA A 356 18.88 -17.90 1.74
C ALA A 356 20.03 -16.90 1.57
N GLN A 357 20.30 -16.50 0.34
CA GLN A 357 21.24 -15.43 0.06
C GLN A 357 20.61 -14.08 0.40
N GLN A 358 21.40 -13.17 0.97
CA GLN A 358 20.95 -11.82 1.23
C GLN A 358 20.66 -11.10 -0.09
N ASN A 359 19.61 -10.28 -0.08
CA ASN A 359 19.30 -9.45 -1.23
C ASN A 359 20.27 -8.28 -1.32
N GLU A 360 20.90 -8.10 -2.47
CA GLU A 360 21.78 -6.97 -2.74
C GLU A 360 20.98 -5.85 -3.41
N GLN A 361 21.21 -4.62 -2.96
CA GLN A 361 20.48 -3.45 -3.45
C GLN A 361 21.40 -2.26 -3.69
N SER A 362 20.98 -1.40 -4.61
CA SER A 362 21.61 -0.13 -4.91
C SER A 362 20.61 1.02 -4.78
N LEU A 363 21.13 2.17 -4.38
CA LEU A 363 20.38 3.41 -4.31
C LEU A 363 20.34 4.05 -5.69
N VAL A 364 19.17 4.50 -6.11
CA VAL A 364 18.95 5.20 -7.39
C VAL A 364 18.57 6.64 -7.10
N LEU A 365 19.30 7.57 -7.71
CA LEU A 365 19.01 9.00 -7.72
C LEU A 365 18.56 9.36 -9.13
N ASP A 366 17.28 9.66 -9.30
CA ASP A 366 16.72 10.06 -10.58
C ASP A 366 16.59 11.60 -10.59
N VAL A 367 17.31 12.25 -11.48
CA VAL A 367 17.42 13.70 -11.54
C VAL A 367 17.14 14.17 -12.96
N CYS A 368 16.14 15.05 -13.13
CA CYS A 368 15.84 15.69 -14.42
C CYS A 368 15.78 17.20 -14.29
N GLY A 369 16.22 17.91 -15.33
CA GLY A 369 16.16 19.37 -15.39
C GLY A 369 17.04 20.07 -14.36
N LEU A 370 18.15 19.46 -13.94
CA LEU A 370 19.13 20.11 -13.07
C LEU A 370 19.82 21.24 -13.83
N LYS A 371 19.82 22.43 -13.25
CA LYS A 371 20.50 23.58 -13.83
C LYS A 371 22.01 23.45 -13.67
N ASP A 372 22.77 24.05 -14.60
CA ASP A 372 24.22 24.12 -14.50
C ASP A 372 24.67 24.78 -13.19
N GLY A 373 25.57 24.14 -12.49
CA GLY A 373 26.05 24.56 -11.18
C GLY A 373 25.15 24.26 -10.00
N ASP A 374 23.93 23.69 -10.23
CA ASP A 374 23.04 23.27 -9.15
C ASP A 374 23.30 21.82 -8.73
N SER A 375 22.86 21.44 -7.55
CA SER A 375 23.08 20.10 -6.98
C SER A 375 21.89 19.61 -6.16
N ARG A 376 21.75 18.31 -6.08
CA ARG A 376 20.78 17.63 -5.23
C ARG A 376 21.49 16.59 -4.39
N ALA A 377 21.05 16.41 -3.16
CA ALA A 377 21.67 15.47 -2.24
C ALA A 377 20.65 14.69 -1.41
N ILE A 378 21.12 13.56 -0.96
CA ILE A 378 20.49 12.75 0.07
C ILE A 378 21.45 12.60 1.24
N TYR A 379 20.93 12.33 2.42
CA TYR A 379 21.75 12.11 3.59
C TYR A 379 21.21 10.97 4.45
N ARG A 380 22.11 10.38 5.22
CA ARG A 380 21.81 9.39 6.24
C ARG A 380 22.63 9.69 7.49
N ASN A 381 21.99 9.69 8.64
CA ASN A 381 22.71 9.74 9.90
C ASN A 381 23.29 8.36 10.22
N VAL A 382 24.61 8.30 10.35
CA VAL A 382 25.31 7.07 10.68
C VAL A 382 26.02 7.23 12.02
N ASN A 383 25.89 6.24 12.89
CA ASN A 383 26.65 6.16 14.14
C ASN A 383 27.81 5.19 13.93
N LEU A 384 28.79 5.62 13.15
CA LEU A 384 29.94 4.81 12.76
C LEU A 384 31.24 5.48 13.18
N ASP A 385 32.08 4.75 13.91
CA ASP A 385 33.46 5.21 14.19
C ASP A 385 34.37 4.90 12.98
N ILE A 386 34.48 5.88 12.08
CA ILE A 386 35.28 5.74 10.85
C ILE A 386 36.77 5.58 11.10
N ARG A 387 37.28 5.81 12.33
CA ARG A 387 38.73 5.68 12.67
C ARG A 387 39.23 4.25 12.54
N ASN A 388 38.30 3.27 12.59
CA ASN A 388 38.62 1.85 12.47
C ASN A 388 38.77 1.39 11.01
N TYR A 389 38.52 2.26 10.04
CA TYR A 389 38.57 1.95 8.62
C TYR A 389 39.72 2.68 7.93
N ASN A 390 40.26 2.08 6.87
CA ASN A 390 41.32 2.66 6.06
C ASN A 390 40.79 3.42 4.84
N LYS A 391 39.69 2.96 4.27
CA LYS A 391 39.08 3.51 3.06
C LYS A 391 37.57 3.37 3.05
N ILE A 392 36.93 4.26 2.31
CA ILE A 392 35.52 4.14 1.88
C ILE A 392 35.53 3.90 0.38
N GLN A 393 34.76 2.95 -0.08
CA GLN A 393 34.57 2.63 -1.50
C GLN A 393 33.09 2.62 -1.84
N MET A 394 32.75 3.11 -3.03
CA MET A 394 31.41 3.12 -3.55
C MET A 394 31.44 2.90 -5.07
N PHE A 395 30.60 2.02 -5.58
CA PHE A 395 30.35 1.88 -7.01
C PHE A 395 29.35 2.94 -7.44
N VAL A 396 29.60 3.59 -8.57
CA VAL A 396 28.72 4.61 -9.13
C VAL A 396 28.39 4.23 -10.57
N HIS A 397 27.10 4.24 -10.89
CA HIS A 397 26.56 4.07 -12.23
C HIS A 397 25.88 5.36 -12.65
N GLY A 398 26.08 5.81 -13.88
CA GLY A 398 25.39 6.94 -14.47
C GLY A 398 24.88 6.57 -15.85
N GLU A 399 23.60 6.85 -16.11
CA GLU A 399 22.96 6.65 -17.40
C GLU A 399 21.95 7.75 -17.69
N SER A 400 21.63 7.98 -18.97
CA SER A 400 20.56 8.89 -19.38
C SER A 400 19.26 8.12 -19.57
N ASN A 401 18.15 8.65 -19.06
CA ASN A 401 16.83 8.06 -19.28
C ASN A 401 16.43 8.14 -20.77
N PRO A 402 15.75 7.12 -21.33
CA PRO A 402 15.25 7.17 -22.70
C PRO A 402 14.33 8.36 -22.93
N GLY A 403 14.59 9.13 -23.98
CA GLY A 403 13.77 10.29 -24.33
C GLY A 403 14.15 11.59 -23.61
N SER A 404 15.12 11.60 -22.71
CA SER A 404 15.74 12.80 -22.15
C SER A 404 16.90 13.28 -23.04
N ASP A 405 17.34 14.52 -22.83
CA ASP A 405 18.56 15.01 -23.46
C ASP A 405 19.77 14.16 -22.99
N PRO A 406 20.62 13.67 -23.90
CA PRO A 406 21.74 12.82 -23.53
C PRO A 406 22.76 13.61 -22.71
N ILE A 407 23.27 12.98 -21.67
CA ILE A 407 24.40 13.50 -20.88
C ILE A 407 25.67 12.80 -21.39
N ASN A 408 26.75 13.56 -21.58
CA ASN A 408 28.03 13.01 -21.99
C ASN A 408 28.94 12.75 -20.77
N ASP A 409 30.01 12.01 -21.01
CA ASP A 409 31.04 11.76 -20.00
C ASP A 409 31.55 13.06 -19.39
N ASN A 410 31.63 13.12 -18.06
CA ASN A 410 32.15 14.24 -17.26
C ASN A 410 31.27 15.51 -17.30
N GLU A 411 30.10 15.50 -17.86
CA GLU A 411 29.15 16.63 -17.75
C GLU A 411 28.44 16.66 -16.39
N ALA A 412 28.37 15.52 -15.71
CA ALA A 412 27.82 15.42 -14.33
C ALA A 412 28.92 14.96 -13.37
N THR A 413 28.80 15.37 -12.12
CA THR A 413 29.68 14.94 -11.02
C THR A 413 28.88 14.27 -9.92
N VAL A 414 29.50 13.36 -9.20
CA VAL A 414 28.96 12.78 -7.96
C VAL A 414 29.85 13.21 -6.80
N PHE A 415 29.26 13.59 -5.69
CA PHE A 415 29.99 13.93 -4.48
C PHE A 415 29.51 13.17 -3.26
N ILE A 416 30.37 13.01 -2.27
CA ILE A 416 30.08 12.51 -0.95
C ILE A 416 30.58 13.47 0.11
N ARG A 417 29.69 13.85 1.05
CA ARG A 417 30.07 14.66 2.23
C ARG A 417 30.05 13.79 3.48
N LEU A 418 31.10 13.88 4.28
CA LEU A 418 31.27 13.21 5.56
C LEU A 418 31.49 14.26 6.63
N GLY A 419 30.55 14.48 7.53
CA GLY A 419 30.68 15.57 8.50
C GLY A 419 29.62 15.52 9.60
N THR A 420 29.60 16.56 10.39
CA THR A 420 28.66 16.77 11.49
C THR A 420 27.50 17.69 11.11
N ASP A 421 27.64 18.44 10.03
CA ASP A 421 26.59 19.25 9.43
C ASP A 421 26.73 19.23 7.90
N PHE A 422 25.79 19.89 7.21
CA PHE A 422 25.69 19.81 5.74
C PHE A 422 26.47 20.89 5.01
N ILE A 423 26.96 21.95 5.72
CA ILE A 423 27.36 23.21 5.10
C ILE A 423 28.75 23.65 5.54
N SER A 424 29.10 23.48 6.84
CA SER A 424 30.31 24.09 7.41
C SER A 424 31.34 23.08 7.90
N ASN A 425 30.94 21.93 8.42
CA ASN A 425 31.81 20.96 9.06
C ASN A 425 31.76 19.59 8.42
N TYR A 426 32.30 19.49 7.22
CA TYR A 426 32.37 18.26 6.45
C TYR A 426 33.67 18.12 5.67
N TYR A 427 33.91 16.90 5.23
CA TYR A 427 34.87 16.59 4.16
C TYR A 427 34.06 16.26 2.92
N GLU A 428 34.45 16.77 1.78
CA GLU A 428 33.85 16.47 0.50
C GLU A 428 34.83 15.78 -0.42
N TYR A 429 34.35 14.80 -1.14
CA TYR A 429 35.03 14.18 -2.25
C TYR A 429 34.06 14.20 -3.44
N GLU A 430 34.52 14.81 -4.53
CA GLU A 430 33.73 14.94 -5.77
C GLU A 430 34.53 14.35 -6.91
N MET A 431 33.82 13.71 -7.84
CA MET A 431 34.40 13.14 -9.05
C MET A 431 33.43 13.26 -10.22
N PRO A 432 33.95 13.48 -11.46
CA PRO A 432 33.11 13.37 -12.67
C PRO A 432 32.72 11.92 -12.92
N ILE A 433 31.59 11.71 -13.59
CA ILE A 433 31.11 10.38 -13.92
C ILE A 433 31.15 10.11 -15.43
N LYS A 434 31.40 8.84 -15.78
CA LYS A 434 31.21 8.32 -17.11
C LYS A 434 29.78 7.77 -17.23
N ILE A 435 29.18 7.96 -18.39
CA ILE A 435 27.80 7.60 -18.68
C ILE A 435 27.76 6.28 -19.44
N SER A 436 27.03 5.32 -18.91
CA SER A 436 26.75 4.04 -19.57
C SER A 436 25.59 4.19 -20.56
N SER A 437 25.56 3.35 -21.60
CA SER A 437 24.48 3.37 -22.56
C SER A 437 23.24 2.71 -21.97
N TRP A 438 22.06 3.27 -22.28
CA TRP A 438 20.81 2.66 -21.89
C TRP A 438 20.69 1.24 -22.47
N GLY A 439 20.41 0.26 -21.62
CA GLY A 439 20.30 -1.14 -22.02
C GLY A 439 21.57 -1.96 -21.83
N ASP A 440 22.67 -1.34 -21.38
CA ASP A 440 23.86 -2.09 -21.00
C ASP A 440 23.54 -3.03 -19.84
N ASN A 441 23.99 -4.28 -19.94
CA ASN A 441 23.74 -5.32 -18.94
C ASN A 441 25.00 -6.11 -18.52
N ALA A 442 26.15 -5.82 -19.11
CA ALA A 442 27.42 -6.36 -18.64
C ALA A 442 27.92 -5.58 -17.43
N ALA A 443 28.39 -6.28 -16.39
CA ALA A 443 28.85 -5.63 -15.15
C ALA A 443 29.97 -4.58 -15.40
N SER A 444 30.85 -4.81 -16.37
CA SER A 444 31.91 -3.86 -16.76
C SER A 444 31.37 -2.55 -17.36
N ASP A 445 30.25 -2.62 -18.05
CA ASP A 445 29.67 -1.49 -18.76
C ASP A 445 28.74 -0.68 -17.83
N VAL A 446 28.00 -1.38 -16.97
CA VAL A 446 27.15 -0.77 -15.93
C VAL A 446 27.98 -0.14 -14.82
N TRP A 447 29.09 -0.77 -14.42
CA TRP A 447 29.98 -0.31 -13.35
C TRP A 447 31.38 -0.04 -13.85
N PRO A 448 31.60 1.01 -14.67
CA PRO A 448 32.93 1.30 -15.20
C PRO A 448 33.89 1.65 -14.05
N LEU A 449 35.13 1.14 -14.14
CA LEU A 449 36.13 1.32 -13.10
C LEU A 449 36.45 2.80 -12.81
N ASP A 450 36.30 3.65 -13.82
CA ASP A 450 36.52 5.09 -13.68
C ASP A 450 35.50 5.79 -12.77
N ASN A 451 34.34 5.16 -12.58
CA ASN A 451 33.28 5.62 -11.66
C ASN A 451 33.44 5.06 -10.24
N ASN A 452 34.50 4.29 -9.95
CA ASN A 452 34.71 3.76 -8.61
C ASN A 452 35.23 4.83 -7.68
N LEU A 453 34.37 5.30 -6.78
CA LEU A 453 34.77 6.26 -5.76
C LEU A 453 35.58 5.55 -4.68
N THR A 454 36.82 6.00 -4.41
CA THR A 454 37.68 5.46 -3.37
C THR A 454 38.31 6.58 -2.56
N ILE A 455 37.91 6.69 -1.28
CA ILE A 455 38.43 7.71 -0.35
C ILE A 455 39.35 7.04 0.65
N ASN A 456 40.61 7.51 0.68
CA ASN A 456 41.56 7.09 1.71
C ASN A 456 41.35 7.96 2.97
N LEU A 457 40.91 7.33 4.06
CA LEU A 457 40.57 8.03 5.31
C LEU A 457 41.82 8.63 6.01
N ASN A 458 43.02 8.12 5.76
CA ASN A 458 44.23 8.76 6.28
C ASN A 458 44.47 10.12 5.63
N HIS A 459 44.12 10.29 4.36
CA HIS A 459 44.23 11.58 3.69
C HIS A 459 43.32 12.64 4.36
N LEU A 460 42.12 12.27 4.77
CA LEU A 460 41.23 13.17 5.51
C LEU A 460 41.82 13.60 6.87
N LYS A 461 42.54 12.69 7.56
CA LYS A 461 43.24 13.02 8.80
C LYS A 461 44.34 14.05 8.56
N ASP A 462 45.10 13.93 7.46
CA ASP A 462 46.18 14.85 7.13
C ASP A 462 45.64 16.22 6.72
N LEU A 463 44.55 16.28 5.98
CA LEU A 463 43.82 17.53 5.69
C LEU A 463 43.41 18.25 6.98
N LYS A 464 42.87 17.54 7.94
CA LYS A 464 42.49 18.10 9.24
C LYS A 464 43.67 18.63 10.03
N LYS A 465 44.81 17.91 10.03
CA LYS A 465 46.05 18.38 10.66
C LYS A 465 46.53 19.67 10.02
N ASN A 466 46.56 19.70 8.68
CA ASN A 466 47.02 20.88 7.94
C ASN A 466 46.14 22.11 8.21
N ARG A 467 44.81 21.93 8.28
CA ARG A 467 43.91 23.00 8.67
C ARG A 467 44.20 23.52 10.06
N ASN A 468 44.33 22.64 11.06
CA ASN A 468 44.60 23.02 12.44
C ASN A 468 45.98 23.62 12.67
N PHE A 469 46.91 23.43 11.72
CA PHE A 469 48.24 24.07 11.76
C PHE A 469 48.22 25.47 11.15
N ASN A 470 47.23 25.77 10.27
CA ASN A 470 47.13 27.06 9.60
C ASN A 470 46.14 28.02 10.30
N GLU A 471 45.39 27.55 11.28
CA GLU A 471 44.62 28.33 12.25
C GLU A 471 45.49 28.69 13.49
#